data_aa4cd8b860432f07c31a3beb1614ae9d
#
_entry.id   aa4cd8b860432f07c31a3beb1614ae9d
#
_cell.length_a   1.000
_cell.length_b   1.000
_cell.length_c   1.000
_cell.angle_alpha   90.00
_cell.angle_beta   90.00
_cell.angle_gamma   90.00
#
_symmetry.space_group_name_H-M   'P 1'
#
loop_
_entity.id
_entity.type
_entity.pdbx_description
1 polymer ?
#
loop_
_entity_poly.entity_id
_entity_poly.type
_entity_poly.pdbx_seq_one_letter_code
_entity_poly.pdbx_strand_id
1 'polypeptide(L)'
;MFDTLLDPLIDASHKGFPHASAALRLSQIGAQGWNVLRGDLPLPLAVIRQDRLQHNLAWMQQFAQSRGLGLAPHGKTSMSPQLFRRQLDAGAWGM
;
A
#
# COMPACT_ATOMS: atom_id res chain seq x y z
N MET A 1 6.40 -10.10 -14.51
CA MET A 1 7.42 -9.32 -13.74
C MET A 1 6.77 -8.36 -12.75
N PHE A 2 5.86 -7.51 -13.19
CA PHE A 2 5.19 -6.58 -12.28
C PHE A 2 4.29 -7.27 -11.25
N ASP A 3 3.67 -8.37 -11.59
CA ASP A 3 2.78 -9.11 -10.69
C ASP A 3 3.50 -9.59 -9.43
N THR A 4 4.76 -10.04 -9.56
CA THR A 4 5.55 -10.47 -8.40
C THR A 4 5.93 -9.31 -7.47
N LEU A 5 6.08 -8.09 -8.01
CA LEU A 5 6.34 -6.90 -7.20
C LEU A 5 5.09 -6.39 -6.50
N LEU A 6 3.93 -6.54 -7.15
CA LEU A 6 2.66 -6.06 -6.61
C LEU A 6 2.04 -7.03 -5.62
N ASP A 7 2.32 -8.33 -5.77
CA ASP A 7 1.80 -9.40 -4.91
C ASP A 7 2.92 -10.33 -4.42
N PRO A 8 3.89 -9.80 -3.64
CA PRO A 8 5.00 -10.61 -3.13
C PRO A 8 4.54 -11.60 -2.07
N LEU A 9 5.38 -12.62 -1.85
CA LEU A 9 5.25 -13.51 -0.72
C LEU A 9 5.71 -12.80 0.55
N ILE A 10 4.89 -12.83 1.59
CA ILE A 10 5.13 -12.21 2.89
C ILE A 10 5.20 -13.30 3.96
N ASP A 11 6.16 -13.20 4.84
CA ASP A 11 6.40 -14.17 5.91
C ASP A 11 6.87 -13.49 7.20
N ALA A 12 7.28 -14.28 8.18
CA ALA A 12 7.70 -13.82 9.50
C ALA A 12 8.97 -12.95 9.50
N SER A 13 9.71 -12.87 8.38
CA SER A 13 10.82 -11.92 8.23
C SER A 13 10.36 -10.48 8.01
N HIS A 14 9.10 -10.30 7.66
CA HIS A 14 8.49 -8.98 7.46
C HIS A 14 7.94 -8.44 8.78
N LYS A 15 8.22 -7.18 9.05
CA LYS A 15 7.76 -6.52 10.27
C LYS A 15 6.23 -6.48 10.32
N GLY A 16 5.68 -6.93 11.45
CA GLY A 16 4.24 -6.96 11.68
C GLY A 16 3.54 -8.22 11.20
N PHE A 17 4.25 -9.14 10.55
CA PHE A 17 3.67 -10.43 10.16
C PHE A 17 3.65 -11.39 11.36
N PRO A 18 2.54 -12.13 11.62
CA PRO A 18 2.45 -13.07 12.73
C PRO A 18 3.45 -14.23 12.59
N HIS A 19 4.25 -14.48 13.62
CA HIS A 19 5.29 -15.51 13.59
C HIS A 19 4.76 -16.93 13.41
N ALA A 20 3.56 -17.20 13.89
CA ALA A 20 2.93 -18.52 13.81
C ALA A 20 2.27 -18.80 12.44
N SER A 21 2.13 -17.81 11.59
CA SER A 21 1.52 -17.98 10.27
C SER A 21 2.54 -18.48 9.25
N ALA A 22 2.08 -19.38 8.36
CA ALA A 22 2.83 -19.71 7.15
C ALA A 22 2.90 -18.48 6.22
N ALA A 23 3.89 -18.48 5.30
CA ALA A 23 4.02 -17.45 4.30
C ALA A 23 2.76 -17.33 3.45
N LEU A 24 2.37 -16.10 3.13
CA LEU A 24 1.18 -15.76 2.35
C LEU A 24 1.54 -14.76 1.25
N ARG A 25 0.83 -14.80 0.13
CA ARG A 25 0.88 -13.68 -0.79
C ARG A 25 0.21 -12.45 -0.17
N LEU A 26 0.69 -11.28 -0.52
CA LEU A 26 0.14 -10.02 -0.02
C LEU A 26 -1.38 -9.94 -0.24
N SER A 27 -1.87 -10.40 -1.40
CA SER A 27 -3.29 -10.46 -1.74
C SER A 27 -4.12 -11.36 -0.82
N GLN A 28 -3.50 -12.31 -0.11
CA GLN A 28 -4.17 -13.25 0.78
C GLN A 28 -4.29 -12.73 2.22
N ILE A 29 -3.55 -11.67 2.56
CA ILE A 29 -3.51 -11.12 3.92
C ILE A 29 -4.90 -10.69 4.39
N GLY A 30 -5.66 -10.00 3.55
CA GLY A 30 -7.01 -9.52 3.90
C GLY A 30 -7.99 -10.64 4.25
N ALA A 31 -7.83 -11.82 3.66
CA ALA A 31 -8.71 -12.97 3.92
C ALA A 31 -8.44 -13.63 5.29
N GLN A 32 -7.34 -13.29 5.96
CA GLN A 32 -7.02 -13.85 7.27
C GLN A 32 -7.88 -13.30 8.40
N GLY A 33 -8.54 -12.16 8.19
CA GLY A 33 -9.37 -11.54 9.21
C GLY A 33 -8.59 -10.95 10.38
N TRP A 34 -7.28 -10.73 10.22
CA TRP A 34 -6.47 -10.12 11.26
C TRP A 34 -6.88 -8.67 11.54
N ASN A 35 -6.84 -8.30 12.81
CA ASN A 35 -7.21 -6.96 13.25
C ASN A 35 -6.14 -6.44 14.23
N VAL A 36 -5.53 -5.31 13.90
CA VAL A 36 -4.46 -4.71 14.71
C VAL A 36 -4.95 -4.34 16.10
N LEU A 37 -6.23 -3.93 16.24
CA LEU A 37 -6.81 -3.52 17.53
C LEU A 37 -7.13 -4.71 18.44
N ARG A 38 -7.24 -5.92 17.88
CA ARG A 38 -7.40 -7.16 18.68
C ARG A 38 -6.08 -7.77 19.10
N GLY A 39 -4.95 -7.21 18.67
CA GLY A 39 -3.64 -7.78 18.94
C GLY A 39 -3.27 -9.00 18.08
N ASP A 40 -3.91 -9.15 16.91
CA ASP A 40 -3.64 -10.26 16.00
C ASP A 40 -2.27 -10.14 15.31
N LEU A 41 -1.67 -8.95 15.35
CA LEU A 41 -0.41 -8.65 14.68
C LEU A 41 0.64 -8.18 15.70
N PRO A 42 1.92 -8.60 15.55
CA PRO A 42 2.99 -8.13 16.45
C PRO A 42 3.26 -6.63 16.27
N LEU A 43 3.50 -5.96 17.38
CA LEU A 43 3.84 -4.54 17.43
C LEU A 43 5.33 -4.35 17.69
N PRO A 44 5.93 -3.22 17.28
CA PRO A 44 5.34 -2.07 16.60
C PRO A 44 5.05 -2.35 15.13
N LEU A 45 4.01 -1.70 14.60
CA LEU A 45 3.51 -1.91 13.25
C LEU A 45 3.01 -0.58 12.68
N ALA A 46 3.39 -0.26 11.44
CA ALA A 46 2.80 0.85 10.70
C ALA A 46 1.59 0.34 9.91
N VAL A 47 0.50 1.10 9.94
CA VAL A 47 -0.72 0.78 9.21
C VAL A 47 -1.16 1.95 8.34
N ILE A 48 -1.78 1.64 7.20
CA ILE A 48 -2.39 2.64 6.33
C ILE A 48 -3.90 2.40 6.34
N ARG A 49 -4.66 3.45 6.61
CA ARG A 49 -6.12 3.41 6.50
C ARG A 49 -6.51 3.55 5.02
N GLN A 50 -7.13 2.51 4.47
CA GLN A 50 -7.52 2.42 3.07
C GLN A 50 -8.40 3.59 2.63
N ASP A 51 -9.40 3.95 3.44
CA ASP A 51 -10.33 5.04 3.17
C ASP A 51 -9.62 6.39 3.07
N ARG A 52 -8.67 6.64 3.96
CA ARG A 52 -7.88 7.87 3.98
C ARG A 52 -6.89 7.95 2.82
N LEU A 53 -6.24 6.85 2.52
CA LEU A 53 -5.36 6.76 1.35
C LEU A 53 -6.11 7.09 0.06
N GLN A 54 -7.28 6.47 -0.13
CA GLN A 54 -8.09 6.70 -1.32
C GLN A 54 -8.56 8.16 -1.43
N HIS A 55 -8.99 8.74 -0.32
CA HIS A 55 -9.36 10.15 -0.26
C HIS A 55 -8.20 11.06 -0.68
N ASN A 56 -7.02 10.84 -0.13
CA ASN A 56 -5.85 11.67 -0.42
C ASN A 56 -5.37 11.54 -1.87
N LEU A 57 -5.42 10.34 -2.43
CA LEU A 57 -5.10 10.10 -3.83
C LEU A 57 -6.03 10.91 -4.75
N ALA A 58 -7.33 10.83 -4.51
CA ALA A 58 -8.34 11.54 -5.29
C ALA A 58 -8.20 13.06 -5.13
N TRP A 59 -8.03 13.53 -3.90
CA TRP A 59 -7.88 14.95 -3.60
C TRP A 59 -6.68 15.56 -4.32
N MET A 60 -5.52 14.92 -4.22
CA MET A 60 -4.29 15.43 -4.82
C MET A 60 -4.37 15.46 -6.36
N GLN A 61 -4.96 14.43 -6.95
CA GLN A 61 -5.13 14.37 -8.39
C GLN A 61 -6.09 15.43 -8.90
N GLN A 62 -7.21 15.65 -8.21
CA GLN A 62 -8.15 16.71 -8.55
C GLN A 62 -7.53 18.11 -8.41
N PHE A 63 -6.75 18.32 -7.35
CA PHE A 63 -6.01 19.57 -7.15
C PHE A 63 -5.07 19.86 -8.33
N ALA A 64 -4.26 18.87 -8.73
CA ALA A 64 -3.33 19.02 -9.85
C ALA A 64 -4.07 19.28 -11.17
N GLN A 65 -5.11 18.50 -11.47
CA GLN A 65 -5.90 18.65 -12.69
C GLN A 65 -6.58 20.02 -12.78
N SER A 66 -7.14 20.51 -11.68
CA SER A 66 -7.82 21.81 -11.65
C SER A 66 -6.88 22.97 -11.94
N ARG A 67 -5.59 22.77 -11.85
CA ARG A 67 -4.55 23.74 -12.14
C ARG A 67 -3.78 23.48 -13.43
N GLY A 68 -4.20 22.48 -14.21
CA GLY A 68 -3.53 22.09 -15.43
C GLY A 68 -2.12 21.51 -15.21
N LEU A 69 -1.89 20.91 -14.04
CA LEU A 69 -0.58 20.34 -13.68
C LEU A 69 -0.58 18.84 -13.86
N GLY A 70 0.53 18.28 -14.37
CA GLY A 70 0.82 16.87 -14.32
C GLY A 70 1.50 16.53 -12.99
N LEU A 71 1.05 15.44 -12.36
CA LEU A 71 1.63 14.97 -11.10
C LEU A 71 2.53 13.77 -11.37
N ALA A 72 3.79 13.86 -10.96
CA ALA A 72 4.75 12.75 -10.98
C ALA A 72 5.35 12.59 -9.57
N PRO A 73 4.72 11.79 -8.69
CA PRO A 73 5.17 11.64 -7.32
C PRO A 73 6.56 10.99 -7.23
N HIS A 74 7.31 11.35 -6.21
CA HIS A 74 8.62 10.80 -5.94
C HIS A 74 8.47 9.45 -5.21
N GLY A 75 8.94 8.35 -5.83
CA GLY A 75 8.74 6.99 -5.30
C GLY A 75 9.67 6.58 -4.16
N LYS A 76 10.83 7.24 -4.02
CA LYS A 76 11.86 6.84 -3.05
C LYS A 76 11.37 6.89 -1.61
N THR A 77 10.46 7.78 -1.27
CA THR A 77 9.98 7.97 0.10
C THR A 77 9.26 6.73 0.65
N SER A 78 8.38 6.14 -0.13
CA SER A 78 7.63 4.96 0.29
C SER A 78 8.28 3.64 -0.12
N MET A 79 9.02 3.64 -1.24
CA MET A 79 9.59 2.43 -1.85
C MET A 79 8.55 1.30 -1.98
N SER A 80 7.29 1.65 -2.22
CA SER A 80 6.17 0.70 -2.28
C SER A 80 5.57 0.65 -3.69
N PRO A 81 5.85 -0.40 -4.46
CA PRO A 81 5.23 -0.59 -5.78
C PRO A 81 3.70 -0.56 -5.73
N GLN A 82 3.10 -1.04 -4.65
CA GLN A 82 1.65 -1.02 -4.44
C GLN A 82 1.10 0.41 -4.35
N LEU A 83 1.81 1.31 -3.67
CA LEU A 83 1.43 2.72 -3.60
C LEU A 83 1.69 3.43 -4.93
N PHE A 84 2.79 3.12 -5.63
CA PHE A 84 3.07 3.67 -6.96
C PHE A 84 1.94 3.35 -7.92
N ARG A 85 1.51 2.08 -7.93
CA ARG A 85 0.40 1.64 -8.78
C ARG A 85 -0.87 2.43 -8.51
N ARG A 86 -1.20 2.63 -7.23
CA ARG A 86 -2.39 3.41 -6.84
C ARG A 86 -2.31 4.88 -7.28
N GLN A 87 -1.12 5.48 -7.22
CA GLN A 87 -0.92 6.86 -7.67
C GLN A 87 -1.08 6.98 -9.19
N LEU A 88 -0.52 6.02 -9.94
CA LEU A 88 -0.70 5.97 -11.40
C LEU A 88 -2.16 5.74 -11.78
N ASP A 89 -2.85 4.81 -11.12
CA ASP A 89 -4.27 4.52 -11.36
C ASP A 89 -5.17 5.71 -11.01
N ALA A 90 -4.77 6.54 -10.05
CA ALA A 90 -5.47 7.78 -9.71
C ALA A 90 -5.27 8.89 -10.75
N GLY A 91 -4.31 8.74 -11.67
CA GLY A 91 -4.07 9.66 -12.77
C GLY A 91 -2.74 10.40 -12.73
N ALA A 92 -1.78 9.96 -11.90
CA ALA A 92 -0.43 10.50 -11.95
C ALA A 92 0.20 10.26 -13.33
N TRP A 93 0.91 11.26 -13.83
CA TRP A 93 1.56 11.20 -15.15
C TRP A 93 2.71 10.17 -15.18
N GLY A 94 3.39 10.00 -14.05
CA GLY A 94 4.53 9.10 -13.92
C GLY A 94 5.02 9.03 -12.48
N MET A 95 6.17 8.37 -12.30
CA MET A 95 6.83 8.23 -10.99
C MET A 95 8.28 8.67 -11.11
#